data_a3eda1b3ef21d6b5e043b2cbba27e2a9
#
_entry.id   a3eda1b3ef21d6b5e043b2cbba27e2a9
#
_cell.length_a   1.000
_cell.length_b   1.000
_cell.length_c   1.000
_cell.angle_alpha   90.00
_cell.angle_beta   90.00
_cell.angle_gamma   90.00
#
_symmetry.space_group_name_H-M   'P 1'
#
loop_
_entity.id
_entity.type
_entity.pdbx_description
1 polymer ?
#
loop_
_entity_poly.entity_id
_entity_poly.type
_entity_poly.pdbx_seq_one_letter_code
_entity_poly.pdbx_strand_id
1 'polypeptide(L)'
;MVVAGLLANPQTAKAQIASVTNSDGRRMFVNAEPIATVKLLPAKPRTAIYLPGEISFMGENRPAMNIDRDGTEKLVREAAERYNVDPALVRAVIETESNWNPSAYSRKGAMGLMQLIPTTAQRFGANNAFNPKENVDAGVRYLKRLLERYNGNLDLALAAYNAGEGAVDRAHGVPSYRETRNYVQKVQNAYYRPGSGRLDNAYVRANSIHRNVDANGRIIFTNE
;
A
#
# COMPACT_ATOMS: atom_id res chain seq x y z
N MET A 1 -11.34 49.74 34.63
CA MET A 1 -10.65 48.46 34.34
C MET A 1 -11.43 47.79 33.25
N VAL A 2 -11.00 48.00 31.97
CA VAL A 2 -11.70 47.52 30.78
C VAL A 2 -10.84 46.40 30.21
N VAL A 3 -11.38 45.17 30.20
CA VAL A 3 -10.73 43.99 29.57
C VAL A 3 -11.21 43.94 28.12
N ALA A 4 -10.32 44.23 27.18
CA ALA A 4 -10.57 44.08 25.76
C ALA A 4 -10.30 42.60 25.35
N GLY A 5 -11.36 41.90 24.94
CA GLY A 5 -11.28 40.57 24.33
C GLY A 5 -10.77 40.64 22.89
N LEU A 6 -9.65 40.03 22.61
CA LEU A 6 -9.17 39.81 21.24
C LEU A 6 -9.94 38.65 20.63
N LEU A 7 -10.77 38.95 19.63
CA LEU A 7 -11.36 37.95 18.74
C LEU A 7 -10.29 37.55 17.70
N ALA A 8 -9.84 36.32 17.77
CA ALA A 8 -8.96 35.71 16.76
C ALA A 8 -9.78 35.39 15.51
N ASN A 9 -9.47 36.04 14.41
CA ASN A 9 -10.06 35.81 13.11
C ASN A 9 -9.42 34.54 12.50
N PRO A 10 -10.16 33.51 12.05
CA PRO A 10 -9.56 32.37 11.37
C PRO A 10 -9.18 32.78 9.95
N GLN A 11 -7.89 33.02 9.72
CA GLN A 11 -7.37 33.17 8.37
C GLN A 11 -7.41 31.82 7.66
N THR A 12 -8.21 31.72 6.62
CA THR A 12 -8.21 30.61 5.66
C THR A 12 -6.84 30.55 4.98
N ALA A 13 -6.08 29.51 5.29
CA ALA A 13 -4.81 29.23 4.63
C ALA A 13 -5.07 28.92 3.15
N LYS A 14 -4.66 29.81 2.27
CA LYS A 14 -4.64 29.56 0.81
C LYS A 14 -3.43 28.68 0.52
N ALA A 15 -3.67 27.48 -0.02
CA ALA A 15 -2.61 26.62 -0.52
C ALA A 15 -1.84 27.33 -1.62
N GLN A 16 -0.55 27.55 -1.43
CA GLN A 16 0.34 28.11 -2.45
C GLN A 16 1.15 26.98 -3.09
N ILE A 17 1.05 26.86 -4.41
CA ILE A 17 1.86 25.94 -5.20
C ILE A 17 3.16 26.65 -5.58
N ALA A 18 4.28 26.17 -5.08
CA ALA A 18 5.60 26.65 -5.47
C ALA A 18 6.21 25.73 -6.53
N SER A 19 6.86 26.29 -7.55
CA SER A 19 7.63 25.52 -8.51
C SER A 19 9.12 25.56 -8.15
N VAL A 20 9.74 24.37 -8.08
CA VAL A 20 11.18 24.20 -7.84
C VAL A 20 11.78 23.51 -9.04
N THR A 21 12.92 24.01 -9.53
CA THR A 21 13.69 23.37 -10.59
C THR A 21 14.84 22.58 -9.95
N ASN A 22 14.96 21.28 -10.24
CA ASN A 22 16.07 20.48 -9.75
C ASN A 22 17.36 20.72 -10.56
N SER A 23 18.47 20.13 -10.14
CA SER A 23 19.78 20.21 -10.79
C SER A 23 19.79 19.76 -12.25
N ASP A 24 18.77 18.95 -12.68
CA ASP A 24 18.65 18.42 -14.03
C ASP A 24 17.74 19.28 -14.92
N GLY A 25 17.36 20.48 -14.44
CA GLY A 25 16.54 21.44 -15.20
C GLY A 25 15.05 21.08 -15.26
N ARG A 26 14.57 20.08 -14.53
CA ARG A 26 13.16 19.70 -14.49
C ARG A 26 12.39 20.49 -13.45
N ARG A 27 11.27 21.06 -13.85
CA ARG A 27 10.38 21.84 -13.00
C ARG A 27 9.45 20.89 -12.22
N MET A 28 9.46 20.97 -10.89
CA MET A 28 8.56 20.27 -9.99
C MET A 28 7.67 21.27 -9.27
N PHE A 29 6.40 20.88 -9.04
CA PHE A 29 5.46 21.68 -8.26
C PHE A 29 5.31 21.04 -6.88
N VAL A 30 5.54 21.84 -5.83
CA VAL A 30 5.42 21.42 -4.44
C VAL A 30 4.37 22.28 -3.74
N ASN A 31 3.59 21.66 -2.87
CA ASN A 31 2.65 22.39 -2.02
C ASN A 31 3.46 23.04 -0.89
N ALA A 32 3.57 24.37 -0.91
CA ALA A 32 4.29 25.10 0.14
C ALA A 32 3.30 25.47 1.25
N GLU A 33 3.44 24.84 2.40
CA GLU A 33 2.80 25.33 3.61
C GLU A 33 3.54 26.59 4.13
N PRO A 34 2.85 27.58 4.72
CA PRO A 34 3.51 28.76 5.26
C PRO A 34 4.43 28.34 6.40
N ILE A 35 5.72 28.46 6.18
CA ILE A 35 6.76 28.15 7.17
C ILE A 35 6.66 29.18 8.29
N ALA A 36 6.20 28.76 9.48
CA ALA A 36 6.48 29.51 10.69
C ALA A 36 8.01 29.59 10.86
N THR A 37 8.52 30.80 11.02
CA THR A 37 9.94 31.10 11.09
C THR A 37 10.59 30.34 12.25
N VAL A 38 11.11 29.14 11.97
CA VAL A 38 11.98 28.42 12.88
C VAL A 38 13.40 28.95 12.66
N LYS A 39 13.95 29.56 13.69
CA LYS A 39 15.35 30.06 13.73
C LYS A 39 16.27 28.85 13.53
N LEU A 40 16.79 28.68 12.34
CA LEU A 40 17.73 27.62 12.01
C LEU A 40 19.06 27.90 12.70
N LEU A 41 19.43 27.03 13.63
CA LEU A 41 20.80 26.90 14.07
C LEU A 41 21.65 26.33 12.92
N PRO A 42 22.88 26.81 12.69
CA PRO A 42 23.66 26.33 11.55
C PRO A 42 24.01 24.85 11.75
N ALA A 43 23.41 24.00 10.89
CA ALA A 43 23.82 22.62 10.81
C ALA A 43 25.21 22.53 10.18
N LYS A 44 26.13 21.84 10.87
CA LYS A 44 27.43 21.47 10.29
C LYS A 44 27.20 20.66 9.02
N PRO A 45 27.94 20.91 7.92
CA PRO A 45 27.81 20.14 6.71
C PRO A 45 28.20 18.68 7.00
N ARG A 46 27.22 17.76 6.92
CA ARG A 46 27.50 16.33 6.88
C ARG A 46 27.84 15.99 5.44
N THR A 47 29.12 15.82 5.18
CA THR A 47 29.60 15.28 3.92
C THR A 47 29.08 13.85 3.80
N ALA A 48 28.08 13.63 2.97
CA ALA A 48 27.65 12.30 2.60
C ALA A 48 28.71 11.72 1.66
N ILE A 49 29.56 10.82 2.17
CA ILE A 49 30.44 10.01 1.33
C ILE A 49 29.55 8.94 0.70
N TYR A 50 29.31 9.08 -0.59
CA TYR A 50 28.59 8.08 -1.39
C TYR A 50 29.55 6.92 -1.67
N LEU A 51 29.46 5.85 -0.90
CA LEU A 51 30.10 4.57 -1.23
C LEU A 51 29.03 3.71 -1.94
N PRO A 52 29.28 3.21 -3.15
CA PRO A 52 28.37 2.29 -3.81
C PRO A 52 28.44 0.94 -3.07
N GLY A 53 27.39 0.58 -2.34
CA GLY A 53 27.27 -0.73 -1.71
C GLY A 53 26.60 -0.80 -0.35
N GLU A 54 26.51 0.28 0.43
CA GLU A 54 25.88 0.22 1.76
C GLU A 54 25.03 1.45 2.06
N ILE A 55 23.71 1.28 1.92
CA ILE A 55 22.76 2.23 2.52
C ILE A 55 22.53 1.77 3.95
N SER A 56 23.37 2.24 4.88
CA SER A 56 23.13 2.11 6.30
C SER A 56 22.13 3.19 6.73
N PHE A 57 20.86 2.83 6.86
CA PHE A 57 19.92 3.65 7.61
C PHE A 57 20.27 3.52 9.09
N MET A 58 20.96 4.52 9.64
CA MET A 58 21.11 4.68 11.08
C MET A 58 19.75 5.15 11.65
N GLY A 59 18.91 4.23 12.00
CA GLY A 59 17.75 4.35 12.85
C GLY A 59 17.61 3.03 13.56
N GLU A 60 18.00 3.00 14.84
CA GLU A 60 17.81 1.94 15.83
C GLU A 60 17.87 0.50 15.31
N ASN A 61 18.87 -0.21 15.79
CA ASN A 61 19.17 -1.62 15.62
C ASN A 61 17.98 -2.51 16.03
N ARG A 62 16.92 -2.54 15.19
CA ARG A 62 15.93 -3.60 15.26
C ARG A 62 16.47 -4.72 14.40
N PRO A 63 16.78 -5.89 14.98
CA PRO A 63 17.22 -7.02 14.18
C PRO A 63 16.14 -7.25 13.11
N ALA A 64 16.56 -7.32 11.84
CA ALA A 64 15.71 -7.84 10.80
C ALA A 64 15.22 -9.19 11.33
N MET A 65 13.91 -9.34 11.58
CA MET A 65 13.36 -10.63 11.99
C MET A 65 13.66 -11.58 10.83
N ASN A 66 14.67 -12.43 11.03
CA ASN A 66 14.97 -13.50 10.08
C ASN A 66 13.85 -14.51 10.23
N ILE A 67 12.73 -14.23 9.59
CA ILE A 67 11.57 -15.10 9.58
C ILE A 67 11.73 -16.05 8.40
N ASP A 68 11.63 -17.32 8.67
CA ASP A 68 11.62 -18.34 7.63
C ASP A 68 10.29 -18.35 6.87
N ARG A 69 10.21 -19.20 5.86
CA ARG A 69 9.01 -19.32 5.05
C ARG A 69 7.78 -19.75 5.87
N ASP A 70 7.95 -20.67 6.79
CA ASP A 70 6.86 -21.20 7.62
C ASP A 70 6.29 -20.12 8.54
N GLY A 71 7.17 -19.33 9.17
CA GLY A 71 6.76 -18.17 9.94
C GLY A 71 6.03 -17.12 9.08
N THR A 72 6.49 -16.88 7.85
CA THR A 72 5.81 -15.97 6.93
C THR A 72 4.44 -16.51 6.51
N GLU A 73 4.31 -17.81 6.24
CA GLU A 73 3.03 -18.45 5.94
C GLU A 73 2.02 -18.32 7.09
N LYS A 74 2.49 -18.40 8.34
CA LYS A 74 1.64 -18.12 9.51
C LYS A 74 1.11 -16.69 9.50
N LEU A 75 1.98 -15.69 9.25
CA LEU A 75 1.56 -14.29 9.13
C LEU A 75 0.54 -14.07 8.02
N VAL A 76 0.73 -14.74 6.87
CA VAL A 76 -0.22 -14.69 5.75
C VAL A 76 -1.59 -15.20 6.17
N ARG A 77 -1.66 -16.38 6.84
CA ARG A 77 -2.95 -16.92 7.29
C ARG A 77 -3.64 -15.99 8.28
N GLU A 78 -2.91 -15.49 9.29
CA GLU A 78 -3.45 -14.58 10.30
C GLU A 78 -3.98 -13.28 9.70
N ALA A 79 -3.26 -12.68 8.76
CA ALA A 79 -3.70 -11.45 8.10
C ALA A 79 -4.86 -11.70 7.14
N ALA A 80 -4.81 -12.78 6.37
CA ALA A 80 -5.87 -13.18 5.44
C ALA A 80 -7.20 -13.41 6.16
N GLU A 81 -7.18 -14.13 7.29
CA GLU A 81 -8.33 -14.35 8.15
C GLU A 81 -8.86 -13.03 8.73
N ARG A 82 -7.97 -12.20 9.29
CA ARG A 82 -8.34 -10.91 9.89
C ARG A 82 -9.07 -9.97 8.93
N TYR A 83 -8.63 -9.94 7.67
CA TYR A 83 -9.19 -9.03 6.66
C TYR A 83 -10.14 -9.72 5.68
N ASN A 84 -10.48 -10.99 5.89
CA ASN A 84 -11.33 -11.78 5.00
C ASN A 84 -10.86 -11.72 3.54
N VAL A 85 -9.58 -12.05 3.32
CA VAL A 85 -8.94 -12.19 2.00
C VAL A 85 -8.51 -13.65 1.85
N ASP A 86 -8.65 -14.21 0.64
CA ASP A 86 -8.17 -15.57 0.39
C ASP A 86 -6.64 -15.66 0.63
N PRO A 87 -6.17 -16.52 1.55
CA PRO A 87 -4.74 -16.67 1.81
C PRO A 87 -3.93 -17.13 0.58
N ALA A 88 -4.56 -17.85 -0.36
CA ALA A 88 -3.90 -18.21 -1.61
C ALA A 88 -3.65 -16.99 -2.51
N LEU A 89 -4.56 -16.02 -2.51
CA LEU A 89 -4.34 -14.75 -3.21
C LEU A 89 -3.21 -13.95 -2.58
N VAL A 90 -3.13 -13.88 -1.26
CA VAL A 90 -2.03 -13.21 -0.56
C VAL A 90 -0.69 -13.86 -0.89
N ARG A 91 -0.62 -15.20 -0.89
CA ARG A 91 0.58 -15.94 -1.30
C ARG A 91 1.00 -15.62 -2.73
N ALA A 92 0.05 -15.61 -3.66
CA ALA A 92 0.30 -15.29 -5.07
C ALA A 92 0.87 -13.87 -5.27
N VAL A 93 0.36 -12.91 -4.50
CA VAL A 93 0.91 -11.54 -4.49
C VAL A 93 2.33 -11.53 -3.94
N ILE A 94 2.60 -12.12 -2.76
CA ILE A 94 3.94 -12.18 -2.16
C ILE A 94 4.95 -12.89 -3.08
N GLU A 95 4.55 -14.00 -3.71
CA GLU A 95 5.39 -14.72 -4.67
C GLU A 95 5.76 -13.83 -5.86
N THR A 96 4.79 -13.07 -6.38
CA THR A 96 5.00 -12.19 -7.54
C THR A 96 5.83 -10.96 -7.19
N GLU A 97 5.62 -10.37 -6.01
CA GLU A 97 6.24 -9.12 -5.57
C GLU A 97 7.70 -9.32 -5.13
N SER A 98 7.97 -10.31 -4.32
CA SER A 98 9.28 -10.48 -3.67
C SER A 98 9.88 -11.87 -3.79
N ASN A 99 9.13 -12.82 -4.34
CA ASN A 99 9.48 -14.25 -4.25
C ASN A 99 9.78 -14.66 -2.79
N TRP A 100 8.95 -14.20 -1.85
CA TRP A 100 9.06 -14.45 -0.42
C TRP A 100 10.30 -13.84 0.26
N ASN A 101 10.95 -12.87 -0.35
CA ASN A 101 12.10 -12.18 0.25
C ASN A 101 11.63 -11.00 1.13
N PRO A 102 11.76 -11.07 2.47
CA PRO A 102 11.34 -9.99 3.37
C PRO A 102 12.22 -8.74 3.25
N SER A 103 13.43 -8.87 2.73
CA SER A 103 14.37 -7.78 2.53
C SER A 103 14.35 -7.22 1.11
N ALA A 104 13.38 -7.62 0.27
CA ALA A 104 13.28 -7.15 -1.10
C ALA A 104 13.10 -5.62 -1.15
N TYR A 105 13.89 -4.98 -2.03
CA TYR A 105 13.83 -3.55 -2.28
C TYR A 105 13.88 -3.27 -3.78
N SER A 106 12.89 -2.54 -4.29
CA SER A 106 12.82 -2.22 -5.71
C SER A 106 13.46 -0.87 -6.04
N ARG A 107 13.81 -0.66 -7.32
CA ARG A 107 14.31 0.64 -7.81
C ARG A 107 13.29 1.78 -7.63
N LYS A 108 12.01 1.46 -7.50
CA LYS A 108 10.92 2.42 -7.26
C LYS A 108 10.67 2.66 -5.77
N GLY A 109 11.49 2.07 -4.88
CA GLY A 109 11.39 2.25 -3.43
C GLY A 109 10.33 1.36 -2.77
N ALA A 110 9.83 0.33 -3.44
CA ALA A 110 8.94 -0.64 -2.83
C ALA A 110 9.74 -1.63 -1.95
N MET A 111 9.17 -2.03 -0.80
CA MET A 111 9.86 -2.72 0.29
C MET A 111 9.11 -3.95 0.78
N GLY A 112 9.89 -4.98 1.13
CA GLY A 112 9.45 -6.16 1.85
C GLY A 112 8.64 -7.17 1.02
N LEU A 113 7.97 -8.08 1.71
CA LEU A 113 7.25 -9.23 1.14
C LEU A 113 6.20 -8.84 0.10
N MET A 114 5.41 -7.81 0.39
CA MET A 114 4.32 -7.34 -0.47
C MET A 114 4.66 -6.06 -1.22
N GLN A 115 5.95 -5.67 -1.26
CA GLN A 115 6.49 -4.55 -2.03
C GLN A 115 5.68 -3.25 -1.86
N LEU A 116 5.52 -2.82 -0.62
CA LEU A 116 4.82 -1.58 -0.32
C LEU A 116 5.75 -0.38 -0.49
N ILE A 117 5.31 0.65 -1.22
CA ILE A 117 5.98 1.94 -1.21
C ILE A 117 5.75 2.64 0.14
N PRO A 118 6.69 3.49 0.62
CA PRO A 118 6.63 4.10 1.96
C PRO A 118 5.29 4.73 2.31
N THR A 119 4.72 5.49 1.39
CA THR A 119 3.43 6.16 1.60
C THR A 119 2.28 5.18 1.76
N THR A 120 2.27 4.07 1.01
CA THR A 120 1.27 3.01 1.16
C THR A 120 1.49 2.25 2.46
N ALA A 121 2.72 1.88 2.79
CA ALA A 121 3.06 1.20 4.03
C ALA A 121 2.55 2.00 5.25
N GLN A 122 2.89 3.28 5.33
CA GLN A 122 2.46 4.17 6.41
C GLN A 122 0.94 4.32 6.46
N ARG A 123 0.28 4.54 5.31
CA ARG A 123 -1.18 4.68 5.21
C ARG A 123 -1.92 3.45 5.74
N PHE A 124 -1.35 2.27 5.57
CA PHE A 124 -1.94 1.00 6.03
C PHE A 124 -1.35 0.49 7.35
N GLY A 125 -0.56 1.31 8.06
CA GLY A 125 -0.15 1.09 9.43
C GLY A 125 1.17 0.33 9.61
N ALA A 126 1.99 0.18 8.58
CA ALA A 126 3.35 -0.33 8.73
C ALA A 126 4.31 0.84 9.03
N ASN A 127 4.94 0.79 10.20
CA ASN A 127 6.01 1.73 10.60
C ASN A 127 7.36 1.30 10.01
N ASN A 128 7.55 -0.01 9.85
CA ASN A 128 8.72 -0.59 9.21
C ASN A 128 8.30 -1.58 8.13
N ALA A 129 8.38 -1.16 6.86
CA ALA A 129 7.99 -2.00 5.73
C ALA A 129 8.90 -3.22 5.48
N PHE A 130 10.07 -3.30 6.14
CA PHE A 130 10.91 -4.49 6.16
C PHE A 130 10.58 -5.46 7.31
N ASN A 131 9.72 -5.06 8.25
CA ASN A 131 9.18 -5.98 9.25
C ASN A 131 8.14 -6.89 8.58
N PRO A 132 8.35 -8.23 8.51
CA PRO A 132 7.46 -9.13 7.79
C PRO A 132 6.01 -9.05 8.26
N LYS A 133 5.79 -8.97 9.57
CA LYS A 133 4.45 -8.89 10.16
C LYS A 133 3.73 -7.59 9.77
N GLU A 134 4.42 -6.44 9.89
CA GLU A 134 3.85 -5.14 9.54
C GLU A 134 3.59 -5.04 8.03
N ASN A 135 4.52 -5.57 7.21
CA ASN A 135 4.42 -5.55 5.76
C ASN A 135 3.24 -6.39 5.26
N VAL A 136 3.11 -7.63 5.75
CA VAL A 136 2.01 -8.52 5.36
C VAL A 136 0.67 -7.95 5.84
N ASP A 137 0.58 -7.48 7.10
CA ASP A 137 -0.66 -6.91 7.63
C ASP A 137 -1.12 -5.69 6.81
N ALA A 138 -0.22 -4.74 6.54
CA ALA A 138 -0.52 -3.55 5.75
C ALA A 138 -0.84 -3.89 4.28
N GLY A 139 -0.10 -4.82 3.68
CA GLY A 139 -0.30 -5.24 2.29
C GLY A 139 -1.63 -5.94 2.07
N VAL A 140 -2.02 -6.83 3.00
CA VAL A 140 -3.32 -7.52 2.94
C VAL A 140 -4.47 -6.52 3.14
N ARG A 141 -4.33 -5.58 4.06
CA ARG A 141 -5.30 -4.50 4.27
C ARG A 141 -5.44 -3.62 3.02
N TYR A 142 -4.35 -3.30 2.35
CA TYR A 142 -4.37 -2.57 1.09
C TYR A 142 -5.06 -3.38 -0.02
N LEU A 143 -4.69 -4.65 -0.18
CA LEU A 143 -5.31 -5.56 -1.14
C LEU A 143 -6.83 -5.70 -0.91
N LYS A 144 -7.25 -5.87 0.35
CA LYS A 144 -8.67 -5.90 0.74
C LYS A 144 -9.40 -4.64 0.30
N ARG A 145 -8.83 -3.46 0.60
CA ARG A 145 -9.42 -2.19 0.18
C ARG A 145 -9.60 -2.11 -1.34
N LEU A 146 -8.63 -2.60 -2.12
CA LEU A 146 -8.73 -2.60 -3.57
C LEU A 146 -9.81 -3.56 -4.07
N LEU A 147 -9.91 -4.76 -3.48
CA LEU A 147 -10.99 -5.71 -3.80
C LEU A 147 -12.36 -5.10 -3.52
N GLU A 148 -12.53 -4.41 -2.40
CA GLU A 148 -13.78 -3.71 -2.07
C GLU A 148 -14.07 -2.57 -3.05
N ARG A 149 -13.06 -1.75 -3.37
CA ARG A 149 -13.20 -0.62 -4.30
C ARG A 149 -13.69 -1.06 -5.68
N TYR A 150 -13.20 -2.19 -6.15
CA TYR A 150 -13.55 -2.73 -7.47
C TYR A 150 -14.60 -3.85 -7.41
N ASN A 151 -15.42 -3.90 -6.36
CA ASN A 151 -16.54 -4.86 -6.20
C ASN A 151 -16.13 -6.32 -6.42
N GLY A 152 -14.94 -6.71 -5.93
CA GLY A 152 -14.41 -8.07 -6.07
C GLY A 152 -13.80 -8.38 -7.45
N ASN A 153 -13.74 -7.42 -8.37
CA ASN A 153 -13.06 -7.61 -9.65
C ASN A 153 -11.55 -7.74 -9.42
N LEU A 154 -11.05 -8.97 -9.48
CA LEU A 154 -9.67 -9.31 -9.20
C LEU A 154 -8.69 -8.62 -10.14
N ASP A 155 -9.00 -8.53 -11.43
CA ASP A 155 -8.14 -7.93 -12.45
C ASP A 155 -7.89 -6.45 -12.16
N LEU A 156 -8.96 -5.73 -11.83
CA LEU A 156 -8.88 -4.30 -11.51
C LEU A 156 -8.17 -4.07 -10.17
N ALA A 157 -8.43 -4.92 -9.17
CA ALA A 157 -7.77 -4.82 -7.87
C ALA A 157 -6.25 -5.07 -7.99
N LEU A 158 -5.85 -6.09 -8.74
CA LEU A 158 -4.43 -6.38 -8.99
C LEU A 158 -3.76 -5.31 -9.85
N ALA A 159 -4.46 -4.81 -10.87
CA ALA A 159 -3.96 -3.70 -11.68
C ALA A 159 -3.73 -2.44 -10.83
N ALA A 160 -4.66 -2.14 -9.92
CA ALA A 160 -4.54 -1.00 -9.01
C ALA A 160 -3.45 -1.21 -7.96
N TYR A 161 -3.24 -2.44 -7.49
CA TYR A 161 -2.14 -2.77 -6.59
C TYR A 161 -0.79 -2.42 -7.22
N ASN A 162 -0.59 -2.80 -8.48
CA ASN A 162 0.67 -2.58 -9.21
C ASN A 162 0.83 -1.15 -9.76
N ALA A 163 -0.22 -0.60 -10.39
CA ALA A 163 -0.15 0.67 -11.11
C ALA A 163 -0.75 1.87 -10.35
N GLY A 164 -1.41 1.60 -9.23
CA GLY A 164 -2.16 2.58 -8.47
C GLY A 164 -3.60 2.77 -8.95
N GLU A 165 -4.50 3.09 -8.00
CA GLU A 165 -5.93 3.31 -8.23
C GLU A 165 -6.19 4.32 -9.36
N GLY A 166 -5.47 5.45 -9.35
CA GLY A 166 -5.65 6.50 -10.35
C GLY A 166 -5.31 6.09 -11.80
N ALA A 167 -4.46 5.08 -12.01
CA ALA A 167 -4.18 4.56 -13.35
C ALA A 167 -5.35 3.71 -13.87
N VAL A 168 -5.95 2.90 -13.00
CA VAL A 168 -7.13 2.08 -13.32
C VAL A 168 -8.35 2.96 -13.57
N ASP A 169 -8.55 3.98 -12.73
CA ASP A 169 -9.67 4.92 -12.85
C ASP A 169 -9.61 5.68 -14.19
N ARG A 170 -8.43 6.21 -14.57
CA ARG A 170 -8.24 6.90 -15.86
C ARG A 170 -8.40 5.99 -17.07
N ALA A 171 -8.00 4.73 -16.94
CA ALA A 171 -8.13 3.75 -18.02
C ALA A 171 -9.54 3.15 -18.12
N HIS A 172 -10.41 3.39 -17.14
CA HIS A 172 -11.71 2.72 -16.97
C HIS A 172 -11.61 1.19 -17.06
N GLY A 173 -10.47 0.64 -16.60
CA GLY A 173 -10.14 -0.77 -16.72
C GLY A 173 -8.68 -1.06 -16.38
N VAL A 174 -8.19 -2.24 -16.77
CA VAL A 174 -6.76 -2.57 -16.63
C VAL A 174 -5.95 -1.67 -17.57
N PRO A 175 -5.01 -0.85 -17.06
CA PRO A 175 -4.21 0.05 -17.89
C PRO A 175 -3.41 -0.71 -18.96
N SER A 176 -3.18 -0.08 -20.11
CA SER A 176 -2.41 -0.66 -21.22
C SER A 176 -0.90 -0.78 -20.94
N TYR A 177 -0.48 -0.63 -19.69
CA TYR A 177 0.92 -0.79 -19.29
C TYR A 177 1.31 -2.26 -19.36
N ARG A 178 2.37 -2.57 -20.12
CA ARG A 178 2.89 -3.94 -20.26
C ARG A 178 3.25 -4.55 -18.91
N GLU A 179 3.87 -3.76 -18.03
CA GLU A 179 4.24 -4.18 -16.68
C GLU A 179 2.99 -4.62 -15.89
N THR A 180 1.95 -3.79 -15.88
CA THR A 180 0.72 -4.07 -15.12
C THR A 180 -0.05 -5.28 -15.65
N ARG A 181 -0.19 -5.41 -16.97
CA ARG A 181 -0.85 -6.59 -17.56
C ARG A 181 -0.09 -7.89 -17.25
N ASN A 182 1.23 -7.85 -17.36
CA ASN A 182 2.07 -9.00 -17.00
C ASN A 182 1.97 -9.32 -15.50
N TYR A 183 1.88 -8.31 -14.65
CA TYR A 183 1.69 -8.48 -13.22
C TYR A 183 0.37 -9.19 -12.90
N VAL A 184 -0.75 -8.68 -13.41
CA VAL A 184 -2.08 -9.30 -13.24
C VAL A 184 -2.03 -10.77 -13.67
N GLN A 185 -1.47 -11.06 -14.83
CA GLN A 185 -1.35 -12.42 -15.34
C GLN A 185 -0.49 -13.32 -14.45
N LYS A 186 0.64 -12.82 -13.94
CA LYS A 186 1.51 -13.58 -13.04
C LYS A 186 0.82 -13.93 -11.72
N VAL A 187 0.16 -12.96 -11.09
CA VAL A 187 -0.57 -13.21 -9.84
C VAL A 187 -1.71 -14.20 -10.07
N GLN A 188 -2.48 -14.04 -11.14
CA GLN A 188 -3.55 -14.98 -11.47
C GLN A 188 -3.02 -16.40 -11.72
N ASN A 189 -1.95 -16.55 -12.48
CA ASN A 189 -1.33 -17.85 -12.73
C ASN A 189 -0.86 -18.52 -11.42
N ALA A 190 -0.31 -17.76 -10.48
CA ALA A 190 0.08 -18.27 -9.18
C ALA A 190 -1.15 -18.63 -8.31
N TYR A 191 -2.18 -17.79 -8.34
CA TYR A 191 -3.40 -17.97 -7.55
C TYR A 191 -4.23 -19.16 -8.01
N TYR A 192 -4.41 -19.34 -9.33
CA TYR A 192 -5.21 -20.41 -9.92
C TYR A 192 -4.43 -21.71 -10.14
N ARG A 193 -3.13 -21.76 -9.82
CA ARG A 193 -2.30 -22.95 -9.95
C ARG A 193 -2.87 -24.09 -9.09
N PRO A 194 -2.97 -25.33 -9.61
CA PRO A 194 -3.32 -26.49 -8.80
C PRO A 194 -2.43 -26.61 -7.56
N GLY A 195 -3.02 -26.83 -6.40
CA GLY A 195 -2.29 -26.91 -5.14
C GLY A 195 -1.88 -25.55 -4.52
N SER A 196 -2.34 -24.44 -5.05
CA SER A 196 -2.11 -23.10 -4.45
C SER A 196 -2.74 -22.94 -3.05
N GLY A 197 -3.64 -23.85 -2.67
CA GLY A 197 -4.43 -23.76 -1.44
C GLY A 197 -5.52 -22.70 -1.52
N ARG A 198 -5.95 -22.36 -2.74
CA ARG A 198 -7.10 -21.48 -2.96
C ARG A 198 -8.33 -22.08 -2.29
N LEU A 199 -9.05 -21.26 -1.55
CA LEU A 199 -10.34 -21.65 -1.01
C LEU A 199 -11.32 -21.88 -2.17
N ASP A 200 -11.90 -23.04 -2.23
CA ASP A 200 -12.91 -23.32 -3.25
C ASP A 200 -14.07 -22.34 -3.14
N ASN A 201 -14.68 -22.02 -4.27
CA ASN A 201 -15.78 -21.05 -4.39
C ASN A 201 -16.90 -21.23 -3.34
N ALA A 202 -17.02 -22.42 -2.75
CA ALA A 202 -17.98 -22.70 -1.69
C ALA A 202 -17.70 -21.88 -0.41
N TYR A 203 -16.43 -21.75 0.01
CA TYR A 203 -16.08 -20.96 1.19
C TYR A 203 -16.20 -19.44 0.95
N VAL A 204 -15.83 -18.99 -0.24
CA VAL A 204 -15.98 -17.57 -0.62
C VAL A 204 -17.46 -17.21 -0.77
N ARG A 205 -18.30 -18.10 -1.31
CA ARG A 205 -19.74 -17.92 -1.39
C ARG A 205 -20.43 -17.95 -0.02
N ALA A 206 -20.00 -18.83 0.87
CA ALA A 206 -20.56 -18.91 2.22
C ALA A 206 -20.30 -17.66 3.09
N ASN A 207 -19.29 -16.87 2.76
CA ASN A 207 -18.92 -15.66 3.49
C ASN A 207 -19.15 -14.36 2.70
N SER A 208 -19.64 -14.44 1.46
CA SER A 208 -19.98 -13.24 0.68
C SER A 208 -21.40 -12.79 0.99
N ILE A 209 -21.53 -11.59 1.52
CA ILE A 209 -22.83 -10.96 1.74
C ILE A 209 -23.30 -10.38 0.40
N HIS A 210 -24.37 -10.97 -0.16
CA HIS A 210 -25.01 -10.46 -1.36
C HIS A 210 -26.16 -9.51 -1.00
N ARG A 211 -26.17 -8.35 -1.64
CA ARG A 211 -27.27 -7.40 -1.52
C ARG A 211 -28.37 -7.81 -2.52
N ASN A 212 -29.49 -8.29 -2.02
CA ASN A 212 -30.66 -8.62 -2.79
C ASN A 212 -31.81 -7.63 -2.50
N VAL A 213 -32.78 -7.54 -3.40
CA VAL A 213 -34.02 -6.77 -3.18
C VAL A 213 -35.15 -7.79 -3.19
N ASP A 214 -35.93 -7.83 -2.11
CA ASP A 214 -37.09 -8.73 -2.02
C ASP A 214 -38.24 -8.24 -2.92
N ALA A 215 -39.29 -9.07 -3.04
CA ALA A 215 -40.46 -8.78 -3.85
C ALA A 215 -41.22 -7.51 -3.41
N ASN A 216 -40.95 -7.00 -2.20
CA ASN A 216 -41.53 -5.77 -1.63
C ASN A 216 -40.62 -4.56 -1.76
N GLY A 217 -39.49 -4.67 -2.49
CA GLY A 217 -38.52 -3.61 -2.70
C GLY A 217 -37.57 -3.37 -1.52
N ARG A 218 -37.55 -4.23 -0.47
CA ARG A 218 -36.65 -4.09 0.67
C ARG A 218 -35.29 -4.70 0.36
N ILE A 219 -34.22 -4.00 0.78
CA ILE A 219 -32.86 -4.49 0.66
C ILE A 219 -32.63 -5.55 1.75
N ILE A 220 -32.30 -6.77 1.32
CA ILE A 220 -31.90 -7.86 2.19
C ILE A 220 -30.46 -8.25 1.88
N PHE A 221 -29.70 -8.61 2.91
CA PHE A 221 -28.35 -9.11 2.78
C PHE A 221 -28.37 -10.59 3.11
N THR A 222 -27.93 -11.41 2.14
CA THR A 222 -27.87 -12.87 2.29
C THR A 222 -26.44 -13.35 2.03
N ASN A 223 -26.10 -14.48 2.62
CA ASN A 223 -24.83 -15.18 2.40
C ASN A 223 -25.02 -16.51 1.64
N GLU A 224 -26.14 -16.62 0.91
CA GLU A 224 -26.40 -17.76 0.02
C GLU A 224 -25.81 -17.54 -1.38
#